data_9b424a628f5423701fec267c0df94c9d
#
_entry.id   9b424a628f5423701fec267c0df94c9d
#
_cell.length_a   1.000
_cell.length_b   1.000
_cell.length_c   1.000
_cell.angle_alpha   90.00
_cell.angle_beta   90.00
_cell.angle_gamma   90.00
#
_symmetry.space_group_name_H-M   'P 1'
#
loop_
_entity.id
_entity.type
_entity.pdbx_description
1 polymer ?
#
loop_
_entity_poly.entity_id
_entity_poly.type
_entity_poly.pdbx_seq_one_letter_code
_entity_poly.pdbx_strand_id
1 'polypeptide(L)'
;MFGLRRREFITLVGGVVAWPLAASAQQTPKLPTIGSLSPTTASVENQRVAAFVQRLRELGWIEGRTVAIKVRWAEGRSERAAEIVAEFVRQKVDVIVSRGTVSVLAAKQGTSLIPIVFAGAGDVGTGFVASVARPGGNVTGLSLQQTDLAGKRLELLREVVPALRRLAILANAGNPVTLLDMREVEAVAGTLGLTVVTVEIRRPEGPARDLSARKLKHAGVNYGSAA
;
A
#
# COMPACT_ATOMS: atom_id res chain seq x y z
N MET A 1 -55.43 20.12 46.52
CA MET A 1 -55.82 19.30 45.38
C MET A 1 -55.43 20.09 44.09
N PHE A 2 -54.24 19.91 43.55
CA PHE A 2 -53.77 20.67 42.38
C PHE A 2 -54.23 19.95 41.09
N GLY A 3 -55.26 20.49 40.46
CA GLY A 3 -55.76 20.00 39.19
C GLY A 3 -54.95 20.57 38.03
N LEU A 4 -53.98 19.80 37.47
CA LEU A 4 -53.36 20.12 36.23
C LEU A 4 -54.36 20.16 35.09
N ARG A 5 -54.50 21.31 34.41
CA ARG A 5 -55.38 21.44 33.25
C ARG A 5 -54.93 20.59 32.10
N ARG A 6 -55.83 19.92 31.40
CA ARG A 6 -55.56 19.04 30.27
C ARG A 6 -54.56 19.62 29.23
N ARG A 7 -54.55 20.95 29.05
CA ARG A 7 -53.64 21.66 28.16
C ARG A 7 -52.17 21.62 28.64
N GLU A 8 -51.93 21.71 29.95
CA GLU A 8 -50.59 21.68 30.54
C GLU A 8 -49.97 20.27 30.48
N PHE A 9 -50.80 19.23 30.58
CA PHE A 9 -50.38 17.86 30.45
C PHE A 9 -49.94 17.54 29.00
N ILE A 10 -50.66 18.02 27.99
CA ILE A 10 -50.35 17.83 26.58
C ILE A 10 -49.05 18.54 26.19
N THR A 11 -48.77 19.73 26.71
CA THR A 11 -47.50 20.45 26.46
C THR A 11 -46.32 19.78 27.14
N LEU A 12 -46.50 19.21 28.34
CA LEU A 12 -45.43 18.46 29.03
C LEU A 12 -45.10 17.15 28.35
N VAL A 13 -46.08 16.38 27.86
CA VAL A 13 -45.88 15.12 27.14
C VAL A 13 -45.31 15.37 25.73
N GLY A 14 -45.76 16.41 25.02
CA GLY A 14 -45.25 16.79 23.71
C GLY A 14 -43.78 17.21 23.72
N GLY A 15 -43.33 17.90 24.79
CA GLY A 15 -41.94 18.32 24.96
C GLY A 15 -40.97 17.17 25.23
N VAL A 16 -41.41 16.14 25.95
CA VAL A 16 -40.56 14.98 26.29
C VAL A 16 -40.35 14.04 25.09
N VAL A 17 -41.32 13.93 24.18
CA VAL A 17 -41.25 13.05 23.00
C VAL A 17 -40.40 13.66 21.88
N ALA A 18 -40.31 15.00 21.79
CA ALA A 18 -39.52 15.69 20.76
C ALA A 18 -38.01 15.76 21.07
N TRP A 19 -37.60 15.59 22.33
CA TRP A 19 -36.19 15.70 22.76
C TRP A 19 -35.25 14.67 22.11
N PRO A 20 -35.59 13.37 22.02
CA PRO A 20 -34.67 12.40 21.39
C PRO A 20 -34.53 12.59 19.87
N LEU A 21 -35.53 13.16 19.19
CA LEU A 21 -35.47 13.45 17.77
C LEU A 21 -34.57 14.65 17.44
N ALA A 22 -34.56 15.67 18.29
CA ALA A 22 -33.68 16.82 18.14
C ALA A 22 -32.19 16.47 18.44
N ALA A 23 -31.94 15.58 19.39
CA ALA A 23 -30.58 15.13 19.71
C ALA A 23 -29.96 14.29 18.59
N SER A 24 -30.74 13.52 17.84
CA SER A 24 -30.28 12.77 16.69
C SER A 24 -29.97 13.66 15.47
N ALA A 25 -30.60 14.83 15.35
CA ALA A 25 -30.35 15.76 14.23
C ALA A 25 -29.05 16.57 14.39
N GLN A 26 -28.43 16.58 15.57
CA GLN A 26 -27.17 17.31 15.81
C GLN A 26 -25.90 16.47 15.65
N GLN A 27 -25.99 15.16 15.39
CA GLN A 27 -24.83 14.38 15.04
C GLN A 27 -24.49 14.67 13.57
N THR A 28 -23.55 15.58 13.36
CA THR A 28 -22.92 15.72 12.02
C THR A 28 -22.47 14.33 11.58
N PRO A 29 -23.00 13.77 10.49
CA PRO A 29 -22.63 12.44 10.07
C PRO A 29 -21.13 12.40 9.88
N LYS A 30 -20.45 11.51 10.62
CA LYS A 30 -19.01 11.29 10.49
C LYS A 30 -18.75 10.91 9.04
N LEU A 31 -17.93 11.70 8.34
CA LEU A 31 -17.53 11.38 6.97
C LEU A 31 -16.80 10.05 6.94
N PRO A 32 -17.12 9.16 5.99
CA PRO A 32 -16.29 8.00 5.70
C PRO A 32 -14.83 8.41 5.56
N THR A 33 -13.93 7.69 6.20
CA THR A 33 -12.51 8.07 6.28
C THR A 33 -11.63 7.03 5.61
N ILE A 34 -10.85 7.46 4.61
CA ILE A 34 -9.84 6.65 3.94
C ILE A 34 -8.49 6.92 4.58
N GLY A 35 -7.82 5.86 5.10
CA GLY A 35 -6.42 5.90 5.46
C GLY A 35 -5.57 5.47 4.27
N SER A 36 -4.82 6.39 3.66
CA SER A 36 -3.93 6.10 2.54
C SER A 36 -2.49 5.94 3.03
N LEU A 37 -1.95 4.74 2.91
CA LEU A 37 -0.57 4.40 3.30
C LEU A 37 0.31 4.22 2.06
N SER A 38 1.24 5.14 1.88
CA SER A 38 2.22 5.10 0.79
C SER A 38 3.58 4.60 1.28
N PRO A 39 4.29 3.75 0.49
CA PRO A 39 5.52 3.10 0.96
C PRO A 39 6.74 4.04 1.01
N THR A 40 6.75 5.09 0.20
CA THR A 40 7.89 6.01 0.05
C THR A 40 7.59 7.41 0.58
N THR A 41 8.22 8.43 0.05
CA THR A 41 8.06 9.83 0.47
C THR A 41 6.96 10.55 -0.30
N ALA A 42 6.50 11.68 0.22
CA ALA A 42 5.52 12.53 -0.45
C ALA A 42 6.01 12.98 -1.84
N SER A 43 7.29 13.33 -2.00
CA SER A 43 7.85 13.78 -3.27
C SER A 43 7.72 12.75 -4.40
N VAL A 44 7.78 11.46 -4.06
CA VAL A 44 7.66 10.34 -5.02
C VAL A 44 6.19 9.98 -5.30
N GLU A 45 5.34 10.08 -4.28
CA GLU A 45 3.97 9.55 -4.33
C GLU A 45 2.89 10.60 -4.62
N ASN A 46 3.17 11.89 -4.46
CA ASN A 46 2.16 12.94 -4.59
C ASN A 46 1.36 12.89 -5.89
N GLN A 47 2.01 12.61 -7.02
CA GLN A 47 1.31 12.52 -8.31
C GLN A 47 0.29 11.37 -8.33
N ARG A 48 0.64 10.23 -7.74
CA ARG A 48 -0.26 9.06 -7.66
C ARG A 48 -1.41 9.29 -6.68
N VAL A 49 -1.10 9.92 -5.54
CA VAL A 49 -2.13 10.33 -4.57
C VAL A 49 -3.07 11.35 -5.18
N ALA A 50 -2.56 12.34 -5.92
CA ALA A 50 -3.38 13.32 -6.62
C ALA A 50 -4.31 12.66 -7.66
N ALA A 51 -3.81 11.72 -8.45
CA ALA A 51 -4.61 10.97 -9.41
C ALA A 51 -5.71 10.13 -8.72
N PHE A 52 -5.39 9.50 -7.59
CA PHE A 52 -6.35 8.77 -6.77
C PHE A 52 -7.46 9.68 -6.25
N VAL A 53 -7.11 10.83 -5.65
CA VAL A 53 -8.07 11.81 -5.13
C VAL A 53 -8.94 12.38 -6.25
N GLN A 54 -8.33 12.69 -7.41
CA GLN A 54 -9.06 13.17 -8.59
C GLN A 54 -10.09 12.12 -9.06
N ARG A 55 -9.69 10.83 -9.11
CA ARG A 55 -10.62 9.77 -9.51
C ARG A 55 -11.76 9.57 -8.51
N LEU A 56 -11.48 9.68 -7.22
CA LEU A 56 -12.53 9.67 -6.20
C LEU A 56 -13.53 10.81 -6.41
N ARG A 57 -13.04 12.03 -6.70
CA ARG A 57 -13.88 13.20 -6.99
C ARG A 57 -14.80 12.98 -8.19
N GLU A 58 -14.29 12.41 -9.27
CA GLU A 58 -15.08 12.07 -10.47
C GLU A 58 -16.19 11.05 -10.15
N LEU A 59 -15.97 10.20 -9.14
CA LEU A 59 -16.95 9.22 -8.66
C LEU A 59 -17.89 9.79 -7.58
N GLY A 60 -17.83 11.10 -7.29
CA GLY A 60 -18.67 11.77 -6.30
C GLY A 60 -18.13 11.78 -4.87
N TRP A 61 -16.92 11.19 -4.64
CA TRP A 61 -16.25 11.22 -3.34
C TRP A 61 -15.37 12.46 -3.21
N ILE A 62 -15.93 13.53 -2.63
CA ILE A 62 -15.28 14.84 -2.52
C ILE A 62 -14.67 14.99 -1.14
N GLU A 63 -13.35 15.16 -1.09
CA GLU A 63 -12.62 15.35 0.17
C GLU A 63 -13.17 16.54 0.97
N GLY A 64 -13.39 16.33 2.26
CA GLY A 64 -13.97 17.31 3.17
C GLY A 64 -15.50 17.47 3.07
N ARG A 65 -16.16 16.84 2.08
CA ARG A 65 -17.62 16.91 1.89
C ARG A 65 -18.32 15.55 1.99
N THR A 66 -17.84 14.53 1.26
CA THR A 66 -18.43 13.20 1.26
C THR A 66 -17.46 12.12 1.74
N VAL A 67 -16.15 12.44 1.83
CA VAL A 67 -15.10 11.57 2.32
C VAL A 67 -14.01 12.38 3.02
N ALA A 68 -13.36 11.80 4.03
CA ALA A 68 -12.12 12.30 4.61
C ALA A 68 -10.95 11.42 4.14
N ILE A 69 -9.83 12.01 3.72
CA ILE A 69 -8.66 11.26 3.24
C ILE A 69 -7.46 11.61 4.11
N LYS A 70 -6.85 10.59 4.73
CA LYS A 70 -5.68 10.73 5.60
C LYS A 70 -4.48 10.08 4.93
N VAL A 71 -3.63 10.86 4.27
CA VAL A 71 -2.44 10.34 3.61
C VAL A 71 -1.27 10.29 4.58
N ARG A 72 -0.54 9.17 4.58
CA ARG A 72 0.68 8.94 5.37
C ARG A 72 1.74 8.27 4.52
N TRP A 73 3.01 8.57 4.81
CA TRP A 73 4.16 8.06 4.07
C TRP A 73 5.07 7.30 5.02
N ALA A 74 5.37 6.04 4.64
CA ALA A 74 6.24 5.16 5.41
C ALA A 74 7.74 5.46 5.20
N GLU A 75 8.10 6.25 4.20
CA GLU A 75 9.48 6.67 3.91
C GLU A 75 10.47 5.50 3.77
N GLY A 76 10.00 4.39 3.20
CA GLY A 76 10.78 3.16 3.03
C GLY A 76 11.00 2.34 4.30
N ARG A 77 10.40 2.73 5.44
CA ARG A 77 10.60 2.09 6.75
C ARG A 77 9.41 1.23 7.13
N SER A 78 9.65 -0.05 7.39
CA SER A 78 8.61 -1.01 7.80
C SER A 78 7.99 -0.68 9.16
N GLU A 79 8.82 -0.23 10.10
CA GLU A 79 8.39 0.16 11.46
C GLU A 79 7.42 1.34 11.38
N ARG A 80 7.74 2.35 10.54
CA ARG A 80 6.86 3.49 10.32
C ARG A 80 5.54 3.09 9.65
N ALA A 81 5.57 2.13 8.74
CA ALA A 81 4.34 1.59 8.16
C ALA A 81 3.43 0.98 9.24
N ALA A 82 4.00 0.20 10.17
CA ALA A 82 3.25 -0.38 11.27
C ALA A 82 2.68 0.68 12.25
N GLU A 83 3.46 1.71 12.57
CA GLU A 83 3.01 2.85 13.41
C GLU A 83 1.82 3.59 12.76
N ILE A 84 1.89 3.84 11.45
CA ILE A 84 0.82 4.49 10.69
C ILE A 84 -0.44 3.63 10.69
N VAL A 85 -0.31 2.32 10.51
CA VAL A 85 -1.46 1.41 10.58
C VAL A 85 -2.10 1.44 11.98
N ALA A 86 -1.29 1.41 13.04
CA ALA A 86 -1.79 1.55 14.40
C ALA A 86 -2.49 2.90 14.62
N GLU A 87 -2.01 3.99 14.01
CA GLU A 87 -2.70 5.28 13.99
C GLU A 87 -4.07 5.17 13.31
N PHE A 88 -4.16 4.56 12.13
CA PHE A 88 -5.41 4.39 11.41
C PHE A 88 -6.43 3.54 12.17
N VAL A 89 -5.97 2.48 12.84
CA VAL A 89 -6.82 1.64 13.71
C VAL A 89 -7.37 2.46 14.88
N ARG A 90 -6.53 3.22 15.59
CA ARG A 90 -6.98 4.10 16.68
C ARG A 90 -7.97 5.16 16.21
N GLN A 91 -7.77 5.70 15.02
CA GLN A 91 -8.65 6.71 14.43
C GLN A 91 -9.92 6.11 13.81
N LYS A 92 -10.05 4.79 13.81
CA LYS A 92 -11.19 4.06 13.25
C LYS A 92 -11.49 4.51 11.81
N VAL A 93 -10.47 4.47 10.94
CA VAL A 93 -10.69 4.70 9.51
C VAL A 93 -11.58 3.60 8.94
N ASP A 94 -12.41 3.91 7.95
CA ASP A 94 -13.38 2.96 7.40
C ASP A 94 -12.75 2.03 6.35
N VAL A 95 -11.66 2.46 5.71
CA VAL A 95 -10.90 1.66 4.76
C VAL A 95 -9.43 2.10 4.74
N ILE A 96 -8.51 1.15 4.58
CA ILE A 96 -7.09 1.42 4.34
C ILE A 96 -6.79 1.17 2.87
N VAL A 97 -6.29 2.18 2.17
CA VAL A 97 -5.73 2.05 0.82
C VAL A 97 -4.22 2.02 0.93
N SER A 98 -3.57 1.00 0.38
CA SER A 98 -2.13 0.84 0.52
C SER A 98 -1.47 0.44 -0.79
N ARG A 99 -0.17 0.72 -0.92
CA ARG A 99 0.70 0.34 -2.03
C ARG A 99 1.97 -0.31 -1.52
N GLY A 100 2.57 -1.12 -2.39
CA GLY A 100 3.84 -1.80 -2.07
C GLY A 100 3.69 -2.87 -1.00
N THR A 101 4.42 -3.95 -1.17
CA THR A 101 4.30 -5.17 -0.38
C THR A 101 4.45 -4.96 1.12
N VAL A 102 5.47 -4.21 1.55
CA VAL A 102 5.77 -3.98 2.97
C VAL A 102 4.63 -3.24 3.67
N SER A 103 4.08 -2.22 3.03
CA SER A 103 2.97 -1.44 3.58
C SER A 103 1.66 -2.24 3.67
N VAL A 104 1.39 -3.09 2.67
CA VAL A 104 0.21 -3.97 2.66
C VAL A 104 0.35 -5.06 3.73
N LEU A 105 1.53 -5.65 3.92
CA LEU A 105 1.81 -6.60 5.01
C LEU A 105 1.61 -5.94 6.38
N ALA A 106 2.13 -4.73 6.58
CA ALA A 106 1.92 -3.99 7.82
C ALA A 106 0.43 -3.74 8.08
N ALA A 107 -0.34 -3.35 7.06
CA ALA A 107 -1.78 -3.16 7.18
C ALA A 107 -2.50 -4.47 7.56
N LYS A 108 -2.18 -5.58 6.88
CA LYS A 108 -2.76 -6.90 7.16
C LYS A 108 -2.44 -7.40 8.58
N GLN A 109 -1.23 -7.15 9.07
CA GLN A 109 -0.83 -7.52 10.43
C GLN A 109 -1.50 -6.64 11.49
N GLY A 110 -1.74 -5.36 11.18
CA GLY A 110 -2.29 -4.40 12.12
C GLY A 110 -3.81 -4.45 12.29
N THR A 111 -4.55 -5.05 11.36
CA THR A 111 -6.01 -5.18 11.46
C THR A 111 -6.58 -6.34 10.64
N SER A 112 -7.54 -7.04 11.23
CA SER A 112 -8.37 -8.03 10.53
C SER A 112 -9.80 -7.52 10.24
N LEU A 113 -10.14 -6.31 10.74
CA LEU A 113 -11.50 -5.77 10.68
C LEU A 113 -11.64 -4.67 9.62
N ILE A 114 -10.65 -3.75 9.55
CA ILE A 114 -10.72 -2.65 8.59
C ILE A 114 -10.42 -3.20 7.19
N PRO A 115 -11.28 -2.99 6.19
CA PRO A 115 -11.01 -3.36 4.82
C PRO A 115 -9.71 -2.73 4.29
N ILE A 116 -8.88 -3.54 3.63
CA ILE A 116 -7.62 -3.12 3.04
C ILE A 116 -7.72 -3.30 1.53
N VAL A 117 -7.57 -2.20 0.79
CA VAL A 117 -7.51 -2.19 -0.67
C VAL A 117 -6.09 -1.85 -1.10
N PHE A 118 -5.43 -2.77 -1.79
CA PHE A 118 -4.08 -2.52 -2.27
C PHE A 118 -4.02 -2.26 -3.78
N ALA A 119 -3.13 -1.35 -4.19
CA ALA A 119 -2.88 -1.02 -5.58
C ALA A 119 -1.39 -1.19 -5.88
N GLY A 120 -1.04 -2.24 -6.63
CA GLY A 120 0.34 -2.50 -7.00
C GLY A 120 1.19 -2.99 -5.82
N ALA A 121 0.86 -4.13 -5.29
CA ALA A 121 1.68 -4.89 -4.35
C ALA A 121 2.07 -6.25 -4.95
N GLY A 122 2.87 -7.02 -4.24
CA GLY A 122 3.32 -8.34 -4.67
C GLY A 122 2.18 -9.34 -4.89
N ASP A 123 2.55 -10.54 -5.29
CA ASP A 123 1.66 -11.58 -5.76
C ASP A 123 1.02 -12.41 -4.65
N VAL A 124 0.12 -13.31 -5.03
CA VAL A 124 -0.54 -14.27 -4.13
C VAL A 124 0.47 -15.06 -3.29
N GLY A 125 1.62 -15.43 -3.88
CA GLY A 125 2.72 -16.12 -3.19
C GLY A 125 3.31 -15.35 -2.00
N THR A 126 2.99 -14.06 -1.84
CA THR A 126 3.41 -13.23 -0.71
C THR A 126 2.51 -13.38 0.52
N GLY A 127 1.43 -14.16 0.42
CA GLY A 127 0.51 -14.41 1.52
C GLY A 127 -0.47 -13.26 1.84
N PHE A 128 -0.66 -12.30 0.93
CA PHE A 128 -1.65 -11.23 1.13
C PHE A 128 -3.07 -11.77 1.08
N VAL A 129 -3.34 -12.60 0.10
CA VAL A 129 -4.63 -13.19 -0.19
C VAL A 129 -4.46 -14.69 -0.43
N ALA A 130 -5.49 -15.47 -0.17
CA ALA A 130 -5.46 -16.92 -0.37
C ALA A 130 -5.39 -17.26 -1.88
N SER A 131 -6.08 -16.48 -2.71
CA SER A 131 -6.02 -16.55 -4.17
C SER A 131 -6.52 -15.24 -4.79
N VAL A 132 -6.19 -14.99 -6.06
CA VAL A 132 -6.68 -13.80 -6.78
C VAL A 132 -8.20 -13.83 -6.92
N ALA A 133 -8.77 -15.00 -7.22
CA ALA A 133 -10.21 -15.16 -7.43
C ALA A 133 -11.01 -15.12 -6.11
N ARG A 134 -10.39 -15.53 -5.00
CA ARG A 134 -11.02 -15.57 -3.67
C ARG A 134 -10.02 -15.05 -2.63
N PRO A 135 -9.88 -13.73 -2.51
CA PRO A 135 -8.90 -13.13 -1.60
C PRO A 135 -9.04 -13.60 -0.15
N GLY A 136 -10.28 -13.75 0.31
CA GLY A 136 -10.60 -14.10 1.70
C GLY A 136 -10.15 -13.00 2.68
N GLY A 137 -10.82 -12.93 3.83
CA GLY A 137 -10.50 -11.95 4.86
C GLY A 137 -10.80 -10.50 4.43
N ASN A 138 -10.04 -9.54 5.01
CA ASN A 138 -10.28 -8.11 4.84
C ASN A 138 -9.37 -7.44 3.78
N VAL A 139 -8.63 -8.20 2.98
CA VAL A 139 -7.64 -7.68 2.00
C VAL A 139 -8.11 -7.97 0.58
N THR A 140 -8.12 -6.95 -0.28
CA THR A 140 -8.39 -7.06 -1.71
C THR A 140 -7.55 -6.04 -2.49
N GLY A 141 -7.39 -6.21 -3.80
CA GLY A 141 -6.69 -5.22 -4.61
C GLY A 141 -6.11 -5.76 -5.91
N LEU A 142 -5.16 -5.01 -6.47
CA LEU A 142 -4.50 -5.29 -7.75
C LEU A 142 -3.06 -5.73 -7.53
N SER A 143 -2.75 -6.99 -7.90
CA SER A 143 -1.40 -7.54 -7.91
C SER A 143 -0.61 -7.04 -9.12
N LEU A 144 0.70 -6.92 -8.96
CA LEU A 144 1.63 -6.62 -10.06
C LEU A 144 2.06 -7.88 -10.83
N GLN A 145 1.80 -9.09 -10.31
CA GLN A 145 2.22 -10.38 -10.89
C GLN A 145 3.70 -10.39 -11.30
N GLN A 146 4.56 -9.79 -10.48
CA GLN A 146 5.98 -9.57 -10.84
C GLN A 146 6.75 -10.88 -10.94
N THR A 147 6.51 -11.82 -10.05
CA THR A 147 7.19 -13.09 -9.98
C THR A 147 6.92 -13.93 -11.23
N ASP A 148 5.66 -13.99 -11.68
CA ASP A 148 5.25 -14.73 -12.87
C ASP A 148 5.87 -14.19 -14.16
N LEU A 149 6.30 -12.92 -14.15
CA LEU A 149 6.89 -12.26 -15.31
C LEU A 149 8.43 -12.35 -15.37
N ALA A 150 9.09 -12.96 -14.37
CA ALA A 150 10.54 -13.01 -14.28
C ALA A 150 11.16 -13.65 -15.53
N GLY A 151 10.66 -14.80 -15.95
CA GLY A 151 11.10 -15.50 -17.15
C GLY A 151 10.97 -14.67 -18.42
N LYS A 152 9.79 -14.08 -18.62
CA LYS A 152 9.54 -13.26 -19.81
C LYS A 152 10.42 -12.02 -19.88
N ARG A 153 10.70 -11.40 -18.75
CA ARG A 153 11.65 -10.27 -18.69
C ARG A 153 13.05 -10.66 -19.10
N LEU A 154 13.54 -11.85 -18.69
CA LEU A 154 14.85 -12.34 -19.08
C LEU A 154 14.93 -12.72 -20.56
N GLU A 155 13.87 -13.33 -21.11
CA GLU A 155 13.77 -13.60 -22.54
C GLU A 155 13.87 -12.31 -23.35
N LEU A 156 13.04 -11.31 -23.02
CA LEU A 156 13.05 -10.01 -23.69
C LEU A 156 14.41 -9.30 -23.54
N LEU A 157 15.04 -9.41 -22.37
CA LEU A 157 16.37 -8.83 -22.18
C LEU A 157 17.41 -9.48 -23.08
N ARG A 158 17.32 -10.80 -23.34
CA ARG A 158 18.21 -11.48 -24.29
C ARG A 158 17.93 -11.11 -25.74
N GLU A 159 16.68 -10.86 -26.10
CA GLU A 159 16.36 -10.35 -27.44
C GLU A 159 17.01 -8.98 -27.70
N VAL A 160 16.99 -8.10 -26.67
CA VAL A 160 17.61 -6.76 -26.75
C VAL A 160 19.15 -6.84 -26.69
N VAL A 161 19.68 -7.77 -25.90
CA VAL A 161 21.13 -7.97 -25.69
C VAL A 161 21.51 -9.43 -25.98
N PRO A 162 21.66 -9.84 -27.24
CA PRO A 162 21.92 -11.25 -27.60
C PRO A 162 23.21 -11.82 -27.00
N ALA A 163 24.21 -10.98 -26.76
CA ALA A 163 25.47 -11.36 -26.15
C ALA A 163 25.44 -11.41 -24.61
N LEU A 164 24.27 -11.25 -23.97
CA LEU A 164 24.14 -11.29 -22.52
C LEU A 164 24.62 -12.63 -21.95
N ARG A 165 25.55 -12.59 -21.00
CA ARG A 165 26.07 -13.76 -20.28
C ARG A 165 25.96 -13.58 -18.77
N ARG A 166 26.02 -12.34 -18.29
CA ARG A 166 26.02 -12.01 -16.87
C ARG A 166 24.96 -10.95 -16.58
N LEU A 167 24.20 -11.17 -15.53
CA LEU A 167 23.13 -10.28 -15.07
C LEU A 167 23.37 -9.88 -13.61
N ALA A 168 23.37 -8.59 -13.33
CA ALA A 168 23.34 -8.10 -11.97
C ALA A 168 21.90 -7.76 -11.55
N ILE A 169 21.46 -8.30 -10.42
CA ILE A 169 20.16 -8.01 -9.83
C ILE A 169 20.36 -7.11 -8.62
N LEU A 170 19.73 -5.96 -8.64
CA LEU A 170 19.68 -5.06 -7.50
C LEU A 170 18.45 -5.40 -6.65
N ALA A 171 18.66 -5.91 -5.44
CA ALA A 171 17.63 -6.48 -4.60
C ALA A 171 17.46 -5.71 -3.29
N ASN A 172 16.23 -5.30 -2.96
CA ASN A 172 15.91 -4.77 -1.64
C ASN A 172 15.68 -5.93 -0.66
N ALA A 173 16.70 -6.26 0.13
CA ALA A 173 16.63 -7.35 1.12
C ALA A 173 15.62 -7.09 2.27
N GLY A 174 15.13 -5.86 2.44
CA GLY A 174 14.06 -5.51 3.37
C GLY A 174 12.65 -5.83 2.85
N ASN A 175 12.52 -6.24 1.57
CA ASN A 175 11.24 -6.60 0.97
C ASN A 175 11.15 -8.12 0.78
N PRO A 176 10.25 -8.83 1.48
CA PRO A 176 10.15 -10.29 1.39
C PRO A 176 9.81 -10.82 -0.01
N VAL A 177 9.14 -10.03 -0.85
CA VAL A 177 8.86 -10.40 -2.25
C VAL A 177 10.13 -10.48 -3.07
N THR A 178 11.12 -9.63 -2.78
CA THR A 178 12.37 -9.61 -3.51
C THR A 178 13.09 -10.96 -3.48
N LEU A 179 12.99 -11.69 -2.36
CA LEU A 179 13.58 -13.03 -2.24
C LEU A 179 12.88 -14.06 -3.13
N LEU A 180 11.58 -13.93 -3.32
CA LEU A 180 10.82 -14.80 -4.24
C LEU A 180 11.17 -14.47 -5.68
N ASP A 181 11.13 -13.19 -6.04
CA ASP A 181 11.49 -12.73 -7.39
C ASP A 181 12.93 -13.16 -7.78
N MET A 182 13.86 -13.07 -6.83
CA MET A 182 15.25 -13.50 -7.06
C MET A 182 15.36 -14.98 -7.38
N ARG A 183 14.68 -15.84 -6.61
CA ARG A 183 14.69 -17.29 -6.85
C ARG A 183 14.17 -17.64 -8.24
N GLU A 184 13.10 -17.01 -8.67
CA GLU A 184 12.53 -17.21 -10.01
C GLU A 184 13.48 -16.71 -11.08
N VAL A 185 14.08 -15.54 -10.91
CA VAL A 185 15.05 -15.01 -11.86
C VAL A 185 16.29 -15.92 -11.94
N GLU A 186 16.81 -16.42 -10.82
CA GLU A 186 17.95 -17.33 -10.77
C GLU A 186 17.64 -18.66 -11.44
N ALA A 187 16.45 -19.24 -11.19
CA ALA A 187 16.01 -20.47 -11.82
C ALA A 187 15.93 -20.33 -13.36
N VAL A 188 15.26 -19.28 -13.83
CA VAL A 188 15.13 -19.03 -15.29
C VAL A 188 16.49 -18.67 -15.91
N ALA A 189 17.32 -17.86 -15.25
CA ALA A 189 18.64 -17.50 -15.73
C ALA A 189 19.52 -18.73 -15.93
N GLY A 190 19.45 -19.72 -15.02
CA GLY A 190 20.16 -21.00 -15.14
C GLY A 190 19.78 -21.75 -16.41
N THR A 191 18.49 -21.84 -16.74
CA THR A 191 18.01 -22.48 -17.98
C THR A 191 18.46 -21.75 -19.25
N LEU A 192 18.65 -20.44 -19.13
CA LEU A 192 19.12 -19.59 -20.24
C LEU A 192 20.66 -19.49 -20.33
N GLY A 193 21.40 -20.17 -19.47
CA GLY A 193 22.86 -20.10 -19.42
C GLY A 193 23.42 -18.74 -19.00
N LEU A 194 22.67 -17.98 -18.21
CA LEU A 194 23.07 -16.69 -17.67
C LEU A 194 23.63 -16.83 -16.25
N THR A 195 24.72 -16.15 -15.97
CA THR A 195 25.25 -16.00 -14.61
C THR A 195 24.57 -14.83 -13.93
N VAL A 196 23.93 -15.07 -12.77
CA VAL A 196 23.31 -14.04 -11.97
C VAL A 196 24.23 -13.64 -10.82
N VAL A 197 24.35 -12.33 -10.59
CA VAL A 197 25.03 -11.74 -9.44
C VAL A 197 24.04 -10.85 -8.70
N THR A 198 23.76 -11.19 -7.46
CA THR A 198 22.83 -10.42 -6.63
C THR A 198 23.55 -9.37 -5.80
N VAL A 199 23.08 -8.13 -5.88
CA VAL A 199 23.52 -7.00 -5.07
C VAL A 199 22.40 -6.58 -4.14
N GLU A 200 22.53 -6.89 -2.85
CA GLU A 200 21.53 -6.54 -1.85
C GLU A 200 21.67 -5.09 -1.39
N ILE A 201 20.52 -4.39 -1.30
CA ILE A 201 20.37 -3.09 -0.68
C ILE A 201 19.45 -3.25 0.52
N ARG A 202 19.85 -2.76 1.68
CA ARG A 202 19.03 -2.81 2.90
C ARG A 202 18.40 -1.48 3.30
N ARG A 203 18.92 -0.35 2.80
CA ARG A 203 18.40 1.00 3.10
C ARG A 203 18.47 1.90 1.86
N PRO A 204 17.42 2.66 1.55
CA PRO A 204 17.46 3.66 0.49
C PRO A 204 18.24 4.93 0.88
N GLU A 205 18.68 5.06 2.13
CA GLU A 205 19.26 6.28 2.71
C GLU A 205 20.78 6.41 2.57
N GLY A 206 21.46 5.40 2.00
CA GLY A 206 22.85 5.58 1.57
C GLY A 206 22.85 6.45 0.32
N PRO A 207 23.81 7.41 0.17
CA PRO A 207 23.94 8.13 -1.09
C PRO A 207 24.06 7.11 -2.22
N ALA A 208 23.35 7.35 -3.32
CA ALA A 208 23.41 6.49 -4.52
C ALA A 208 24.89 6.25 -5.00
N ARG A 209 25.82 6.98 -4.46
CA ARG A 209 27.28 6.82 -4.62
C ARG A 209 27.87 5.59 -3.91
N ASP A 210 27.20 5.00 -2.91
CA ASP A 210 27.74 3.82 -2.20
C ASP A 210 27.22 2.48 -2.77
N LEU A 211 26.21 2.50 -3.64
CA LEU A 211 25.99 1.46 -4.68
C LEU A 211 27.13 1.47 -5.71
N SER A 212 28.06 2.37 -5.43
CA SER A 212 29.25 2.67 -6.13
C SER A 212 29.95 1.40 -6.56
N ALA A 213 30.37 1.49 -7.76
CA ALA A 213 31.52 0.91 -8.41
C ALA A 213 32.30 -0.20 -7.61
N ARG A 214 32.37 -0.16 -6.30
CA ARG A 214 33.08 -1.13 -5.47
C ARG A 214 32.34 -2.48 -5.33
N LYS A 215 31.04 -2.51 -5.03
CA LYS A 215 30.25 -3.75 -4.93
C LYS A 215 29.99 -4.34 -6.34
N LEU A 216 29.72 -3.48 -7.29
CA LEU A 216 29.54 -3.91 -8.68
C LEU A 216 30.88 -4.31 -9.34
N LYS A 217 32.00 -3.69 -8.96
CA LYS A 217 33.34 -4.09 -9.38
C LYS A 217 33.76 -5.45 -8.79
N HIS A 218 33.41 -5.73 -7.53
CA HIS A 218 33.58 -7.08 -6.96
C HIS A 218 32.66 -8.11 -7.61
N ALA A 219 31.48 -7.71 -8.08
CA ALA A 219 30.59 -8.54 -8.88
C ALA A 219 31.05 -8.68 -10.35
N GLY A 220 32.18 -8.08 -10.71
CA GLY A 220 32.74 -8.14 -12.06
C GLY A 220 31.92 -7.42 -13.13
N VAL A 221 31.10 -6.43 -12.72
CA VAL A 221 30.36 -5.55 -13.64
C VAL A 221 31.27 -4.36 -13.95
N ASN A 222 31.89 -4.34 -15.11
CA ASN A 222 32.63 -3.17 -15.61
C ASN A 222 31.62 -2.16 -16.20
N TYR A 223 31.52 -1.00 -15.59
CA TYR A 223 30.95 0.16 -16.27
C TYR A 223 32.01 0.64 -17.29
N GLY A 224 31.69 0.52 -18.55
CA GLY A 224 32.40 1.30 -19.54
C GLY A 224 32.16 2.79 -19.20
N SER A 225 33.23 3.54 -18.95
CA SER A 225 33.13 5.00 -18.94
C SER A 225 32.67 5.40 -20.35
N ALA A 226 31.42 5.81 -20.48
CA ALA A 226 30.99 6.56 -21.63
C ALA A 226 31.76 7.89 -21.55
N ALA A 227 32.70 8.04 -22.46
CA ALA A 227 33.40 9.29 -22.74
C ALA A 227 32.43 10.30 -23.38
#